data_6a9ef2df165c5733aafe60ed48228739
#
_entry.id   6a9ef2df165c5733aafe60ed48228739
#
_cell.length_a   1.000
_cell.length_b   1.000
_cell.length_c   1.000
_cell.angle_alpha   90.00
_cell.angle_beta   90.00
_cell.angle_gamma   90.00
#
_symmetry.space_group_name_H-M   'P 1'
#
loop_
_entity.id
_entity.type
_entity.pdbx_description
1 polymer ?
#
loop_
_entity_poly.entity_id
_entity_poly.type
_entity_poly.pdbx_seq_one_letter_code
_entity_poly.pdbx_strand_id
1 'polypeptide(L)'
;MKTDELDQLVVHTETKDITLSQLREMVDANDIIVNPEYQRNYVYDDKRASLLVESILIGIPIPIIYLCEEDDGIYSVIDGQQRIMSFTRYLKNDFSLCGLTTLSALNGLFFRDLDKPMQRRLRAKSLKAICLDRDSQELKYEIFSRLNLGAVKLKDQEVRNCIFRGSFNSMLRRIADTDENVKALFHYTDNSRMEFEERILRFFAMRDFYHISGTFKNTMNQFMTKHQNDSDDEIYEMENQYRSVMDTIKQVLGCEAFFFHGERASKFNGAVYDSIVIPFSLFPKRSLLQHADKIRDGIFNMKENDAEYRENVYVGTNAGRRVRSRITKVINIITGCIDPCEIDMPRTFDESIRQELFHRNPVCAICGN
;
A
#
# COMPACT_ATOMS: atom_id res chain seq x y z
N MET A 1 19.26 -6.79 -23.44
CA MET A 1 19.67 -6.90 -22.05
C MET A 1 21.07 -7.49 -22.05
N LYS A 2 22.06 -6.81 -21.52
CA LYS A 2 23.45 -7.31 -21.44
C LYS A 2 23.54 -8.29 -20.27
N THR A 3 24.50 -9.21 -20.30
CA THR A 3 24.71 -10.22 -19.25
C THR A 3 24.86 -9.57 -17.87
N ASP A 4 25.57 -8.43 -17.81
CA ASP A 4 25.79 -7.67 -16.58
C ASP A 4 24.49 -7.09 -15.98
N GLU A 5 23.48 -6.82 -16.80
CA GLU A 5 22.14 -6.37 -16.34
C GLU A 5 21.31 -7.54 -15.78
N LEU A 6 21.56 -8.77 -16.25
CA LEU A 6 20.95 -9.98 -15.72
C LEU A 6 21.52 -10.36 -14.35
N ASP A 7 22.84 -10.21 -14.17
CA ASP A 7 23.51 -10.55 -12.91
C ASP A 7 23.06 -9.65 -11.75
N GLN A 8 22.66 -8.40 -12.04
CA GLN A 8 22.06 -7.49 -11.06
C GLN A 8 20.61 -7.86 -10.68
N LEU A 9 19.97 -8.73 -11.46
CA LEU A 9 18.60 -9.20 -11.23
C LEU A 9 18.54 -10.61 -10.62
N VAL A 10 19.69 -11.20 -10.25
CA VAL A 10 19.76 -12.53 -9.64
C VAL A 10 19.36 -12.44 -8.17
N VAL A 11 18.36 -13.21 -7.77
CA VAL A 11 17.94 -13.34 -6.37
C VAL A 11 18.85 -14.33 -5.67
N HIS A 12 19.61 -13.87 -4.70
CA HIS A 12 20.39 -14.73 -3.83
C HIS A 12 19.54 -15.24 -2.66
N THR A 13 19.56 -16.54 -2.44
CA THR A 13 18.77 -17.17 -1.38
C THR A 13 19.59 -18.20 -0.61
N GLU A 14 19.36 -18.27 0.69
CA GLU A 14 19.88 -19.32 1.55
C GLU A 14 18.72 -20.16 2.09
N THR A 15 18.90 -21.49 2.16
CA THR A 15 17.92 -22.37 2.77
C THR A 15 18.34 -22.69 4.19
N LYS A 16 17.44 -22.46 5.17
CA LYS A 16 17.66 -22.77 6.60
C LYS A 16 16.58 -23.72 7.10
N ASP A 17 16.99 -24.66 7.97
CA ASP A 17 16.06 -25.48 8.76
C ASP A 17 16.00 -24.87 10.16
N ILE A 18 14.91 -24.16 10.48
CA ILE A 18 14.74 -23.46 11.75
C ILE A 18 13.87 -24.32 12.66
N THR A 19 14.42 -24.76 13.80
CA THR A 19 13.62 -25.53 14.78
C THR A 19 12.53 -24.65 15.39
N LEU A 20 11.42 -25.25 15.82
CA LEU A 20 10.33 -24.49 16.45
C LEU A 20 10.77 -23.78 17.74
N SER A 21 11.79 -24.32 18.44
CA SER A 21 12.40 -23.62 19.59
C SER A 21 13.12 -22.36 19.14
N GLN A 22 14.00 -22.46 18.15
CA GLN A 22 14.71 -21.32 17.58
C GLN A 22 13.75 -20.29 16.99
N LEU A 23 12.73 -20.76 16.24
CA LEU A 23 11.73 -19.87 15.65
C LEU A 23 11.02 -19.02 16.72
N ARG A 24 10.65 -19.65 17.85
CA ARG A 24 10.06 -18.94 18.97
C ARG A 24 11.03 -17.92 19.56
N GLU A 25 12.28 -18.32 19.80
CA GLU A 25 13.32 -17.45 20.37
C GLU A 25 13.57 -16.24 19.45
N MET A 26 13.68 -16.45 18.14
CA MET A 26 13.86 -15.38 17.16
C MET A 26 12.66 -14.42 17.11
N VAL A 27 11.44 -14.92 17.24
CA VAL A 27 10.23 -14.08 17.32
C VAL A 27 10.17 -13.30 18.64
N ASP A 28 10.55 -13.92 19.76
CA ASP A 28 10.56 -13.27 21.08
C ASP A 28 11.65 -12.17 21.18
N ALA A 29 12.80 -12.37 20.50
CA ALA A 29 13.89 -11.40 20.41
C ALA A 29 13.65 -10.29 19.38
N ASN A 30 12.61 -10.38 18.56
CA ASN A 30 12.36 -9.57 17.37
C ASN A 30 13.42 -9.74 16.25
N ASP A 31 14.18 -10.82 16.23
CA ASP A 31 15.06 -11.19 15.12
C ASP A 31 14.26 -11.63 13.89
N ILE A 32 13.04 -12.12 14.08
CA ILE A 32 12.01 -12.26 13.03
C ILE A 32 10.87 -11.31 13.34
N ILE A 33 10.70 -10.32 12.48
CA ILE A 33 9.58 -9.41 12.59
C ILE A 33 8.35 -10.09 11.98
N VAL A 34 7.52 -10.63 12.85
CA VAL A 34 6.18 -11.11 12.52
C VAL A 34 5.23 -9.94 12.77
N ASN A 35 4.96 -9.14 11.75
CA ASN A 35 4.27 -7.89 11.95
C ASN A 35 2.75 -8.06 11.88
N PRO A 36 2.00 -7.92 12.98
CA PRO A 36 0.53 -7.90 12.97
C PRO A 36 -0.05 -6.66 12.28
N GLU A 37 0.75 -5.58 12.14
CA GLU A 37 0.27 -4.31 11.60
C GLU A 37 0.22 -4.27 10.07
N TYR A 38 1.00 -5.07 9.34
CA TYR A 38 1.18 -4.99 7.88
C TYR A 38 0.57 -6.14 7.09
N GLN A 39 0.20 -7.20 7.76
CA GLN A 39 -0.56 -8.29 7.15
C GLN A 39 -1.94 -8.36 7.80
N ARG A 40 -2.91 -8.98 7.11
CA ARG A 40 -4.18 -9.33 7.73
C ARG A 40 -3.92 -9.79 9.15
N ASN A 41 -4.70 -9.30 10.09
CA ASN A 41 -4.74 -9.83 11.45
C ASN A 41 -4.61 -11.35 11.40
N TYR A 42 -3.91 -11.95 12.35
CA TYR A 42 -3.84 -13.40 12.45
C TYR A 42 -5.23 -14.01 12.20
N VAL A 43 -5.37 -14.65 11.03
CA VAL A 43 -6.69 -15.07 10.50
C VAL A 43 -6.98 -16.52 10.85
N TYR A 44 -5.95 -17.30 11.20
CA TYR A 44 -6.15 -18.69 11.59
C TYR A 44 -6.83 -18.73 12.95
N ASP A 45 -8.03 -19.32 12.98
CA ASP A 45 -8.64 -19.74 14.22
C ASP A 45 -7.79 -20.82 14.90
N ASP A 46 -8.05 -21.07 16.18
CA ASP A 46 -7.28 -22.04 16.95
C ASP A 46 -7.41 -23.45 16.36
N LYS A 47 -8.49 -23.75 15.64
CA LYS A 47 -8.66 -25.03 14.94
C LYS A 47 -7.66 -25.20 13.79
N ARG A 48 -7.48 -24.18 12.94
CA ARG A 48 -6.49 -24.22 11.84
C ARG A 48 -5.07 -24.26 12.38
N ALA A 49 -4.80 -23.48 13.43
CA ALA A 49 -3.51 -23.52 14.13
C ALA A 49 -3.23 -24.91 14.70
N SER A 50 -4.23 -25.56 15.33
CA SER A 50 -4.12 -26.92 15.87
C SER A 50 -3.81 -27.95 14.80
N LEU A 51 -4.45 -27.86 13.63
CA LEU A 51 -4.18 -28.76 12.50
C LEU A 51 -2.74 -28.63 11.97
N LEU A 52 -2.13 -27.44 12.04
CA LEU A 52 -0.71 -27.27 11.72
C LEU A 52 0.19 -27.97 12.75
N VAL A 53 -0.12 -27.84 14.04
CA VAL A 53 0.60 -28.54 15.10
C VAL A 53 0.45 -30.07 14.96
N GLU A 54 -0.74 -30.56 14.65
CA GLU A 54 -0.96 -31.98 14.36
C GLU A 54 -0.11 -32.42 13.17
N SER A 55 -0.14 -31.66 12.06
CA SER A 55 0.58 -32.00 10.84
C SER A 55 2.08 -32.14 11.09
N ILE A 56 2.71 -31.22 11.80
CA ILE A 56 4.15 -31.29 12.07
C ILE A 56 4.51 -32.44 13.04
N LEU A 57 3.63 -32.74 13.98
CA LEU A 57 3.83 -33.87 14.90
C LEU A 57 3.81 -35.23 14.19
N ILE A 58 2.88 -35.43 13.26
CA ILE A 58 2.76 -36.68 12.48
C ILE A 58 3.68 -36.72 11.28
N GLY A 59 4.37 -35.62 10.95
CA GLY A 59 5.38 -35.57 9.90
C GLY A 59 4.83 -35.20 8.53
N ILE A 60 3.63 -34.64 8.43
CA ILE A 60 3.12 -34.04 7.20
C ILE A 60 3.98 -32.83 6.86
N PRO A 61 4.48 -32.70 5.61
CA PRO A 61 5.28 -31.56 5.20
C PRO A 61 4.53 -30.25 5.39
N ILE A 62 5.13 -29.31 6.10
CA ILE A 62 4.63 -27.94 6.20
C ILE A 62 5.22 -27.12 5.05
N PRO A 63 4.43 -26.31 4.35
CA PRO A 63 4.94 -25.42 3.29
C PRO A 63 6.09 -24.55 3.81
N ILE A 64 7.06 -24.30 2.93
CA ILE A 64 8.26 -23.50 3.22
C ILE A 64 7.85 -22.08 3.61
N ILE A 65 8.56 -21.49 4.60
CA ILE A 65 8.43 -20.08 4.94
C ILE A 65 9.47 -19.27 4.15
N TYR A 66 9.12 -18.03 3.81
CA TYR A 66 10.02 -17.12 3.10
C TYR A 66 10.31 -15.93 3.98
N LEU A 67 11.60 -15.67 4.19
CA LEU A 67 12.13 -14.57 4.99
C LEU A 67 12.98 -13.68 4.10
N CYS A 68 13.12 -12.41 4.44
CA CYS A 68 14.06 -11.50 3.82
C CYS A 68 14.94 -10.89 4.90
N GLU A 69 16.22 -10.91 4.69
CA GLU A 69 17.18 -10.25 5.56
C GLU A 69 17.07 -8.72 5.38
N GLU A 70 16.89 -8.04 6.50
CA GLU A 70 16.88 -6.58 6.60
C GLU A 70 18.23 -6.12 7.15
N ASP A 71 18.35 -4.82 7.43
CA ASP A 71 19.49 -4.28 8.12
C ASP A 71 19.66 -4.94 9.50
N ASP A 72 20.87 -5.06 9.98
CA ASP A 72 21.25 -5.61 11.29
C ASP A 72 20.97 -7.11 11.49
N GLY A 73 20.77 -7.89 10.42
CA GLY A 73 20.54 -9.34 10.51
C GLY A 73 19.15 -9.73 10.99
N ILE A 74 18.21 -8.80 10.99
CA ILE A 74 16.80 -9.02 11.30
C ILE A 74 16.10 -9.57 10.06
N TYR A 75 15.17 -10.51 10.24
CA TYR A 75 14.39 -11.09 9.15
C TYR A 75 12.96 -10.54 9.12
N SER A 76 12.50 -10.12 7.96
CA SER A 76 11.07 -9.87 7.72
C SER A 76 10.39 -11.07 7.08
N VAL A 77 9.16 -11.35 7.47
CA VAL A 77 8.38 -12.47 6.91
C VAL A 77 7.77 -12.05 5.57
N ILE A 78 8.14 -12.76 4.49
CA ILE A 78 7.53 -12.61 3.15
C ILE A 78 6.29 -13.48 3.04
N ASP A 79 6.43 -14.78 3.34
CA ASP A 79 5.31 -15.73 3.40
C ASP A 79 5.51 -16.70 4.56
N GLY A 80 4.40 -17.15 5.15
CA GLY A 80 4.40 -18.11 6.25
C GLY A 80 4.09 -17.51 7.62
N GLN A 81 3.69 -16.24 7.69
CA GLN A 81 3.33 -15.59 8.96
C GLN A 81 2.32 -16.40 9.77
N GLN A 82 1.24 -16.89 9.16
CA GLN A 82 0.24 -17.68 9.86
C GLN A 82 0.83 -18.97 10.44
N ARG A 83 1.77 -19.58 9.72
CA ARG A 83 2.49 -20.78 10.17
C ARG A 83 3.39 -20.47 11.37
N ILE A 84 4.21 -19.41 11.25
CA ILE A 84 5.08 -18.94 12.34
C ILE A 84 4.27 -18.64 13.59
N MET A 85 3.21 -17.84 13.45
CA MET A 85 2.35 -17.45 14.57
C MET A 85 1.63 -18.64 15.21
N SER A 86 1.15 -19.61 14.42
CA SER A 86 0.49 -20.79 14.96
C SER A 86 1.42 -21.58 15.88
N PHE A 87 2.65 -21.83 15.44
CA PHE A 87 3.62 -22.58 16.25
C PHE A 87 4.09 -21.78 17.46
N THR A 88 4.40 -20.52 17.31
CA THR A 88 4.89 -19.67 18.42
C THR A 88 3.82 -19.47 19.48
N ARG A 89 2.56 -19.19 19.08
CA ARG A 89 1.43 -19.10 20.02
C ARG A 89 1.22 -20.39 20.80
N TYR A 90 1.26 -21.55 20.12
CA TYR A 90 1.10 -22.81 20.81
C TYR A 90 2.23 -23.08 21.82
N LEU A 91 3.49 -22.84 21.42
CA LEU A 91 4.63 -22.97 22.33
C LEU A 91 4.61 -21.99 23.51
N LYS A 92 3.89 -20.86 23.38
CA LYS A 92 3.63 -19.86 24.44
C LYS A 92 2.45 -20.23 25.34
N ASN A 93 1.69 -21.28 25.00
CA ASN A 93 0.45 -21.67 25.64
C ASN A 93 -0.70 -20.65 25.48
N ASP A 94 -0.77 -19.97 24.33
CA ASP A 94 -1.81 -18.97 24.06
C ASP A 94 -3.14 -19.63 23.67
N PHE A 95 -3.13 -20.90 23.24
CA PHE A 95 -4.32 -21.67 22.94
C PHE A 95 -4.12 -23.15 23.23
N SER A 96 -5.21 -23.90 23.42
CA SER A 96 -5.24 -25.36 23.50
C SER A 96 -5.59 -25.98 22.15
N LEU A 97 -5.06 -27.19 21.88
CA LEU A 97 -5.38 -27.89 20.62
C LEU A 97 -6.87 -28.20 20.53
N CYS A 98 -7.45 -28.00 19.34
CA CYS A 98 -8.85 -28.29 19.11
C CYS A 98 -9.11 -28.77 17.67
N GLY A 99 -10.13 -29.60 17.51
CA GLY A 99 -10.57 -30.09 16.20
C GLY A 99 -9.60 -31.06 15.52
N LEU A 100 -8.66 -31.64 16.26
CA LEU A 100 -7.77 -32.69 15.80
C LEU A 100 -8.54 -33.98 15.54
N THR A 101 -8.23 -34.62 14.42
CA THR A 101 -8.85 -35.89 14.04
C THR A 101 -7.92 -37.09 14.21
N THR A 102 -6.65 -36.94 13.89
CA THR A 102 -5.65 -38.01 13.97
C THR A 102 -5.10 -38.16 15.38
N LEU A 103 -4.74 -37.06 16.02
CA LEU A 103 -4.26 -37.00 17.41
C LEU A 103 -5.36 -36.49 18.36
N SER A 104 -6.57 -37.02 18.23
CA SER A 104 -7.76 -36.55 18.96
C SER A 104 -7.58 -36.52 20.48
N ALA A 105 -6.73 -37.39 21.05
CA ALA A 105 -6.39 -37.40 22.45
C ALA A 105 -5.66 -36.12 22.93
N LEU A 106 -5.12 -35.31 22.02
CA LEU A 106 -4.46 -34.05 22.36
C LEU A 106 -5.42 -32.87 22.38
N ASN A 107 -6.69 -33.05 21.99
CA ASN A 107 -7.68 -31.97 22.04
C ASN A 107 -7.84 -31.47 23.50
N GLY A 108 -7.87 -30.15 23.66
CA GLY A 108 -7.96 -29.47 24.94
C GLY A 108 -6.62 -29.24 25.64
N LEU A 109 -5.53 -29.84 25.17
CA LEU A 109 -4.22 -29.69 25.80
C LEU A 109 -3.47 -28.46 25.29
N PHE A 110 -2.94 -27.68 26.23
CA PHE A 110 -1.91 -26.67 25.96
C PHE A 110 -0.54 -27.35 25.80
N PHE A 111 0.43 -26.64 25.28
CA PHE A 111 1.79 -27.16 25.11
C PHE A 111 2.39 -27.64 26.46
N ARG A 112 2.14 -26.92 27.55
CA ARG A 112 2.60 -27.28 28.90
C ARG A 112 2.00 -28.60 29.41
N ASP A 113 0.81 -29.00 28.94
CA ASP A 113 0.09 -30.17 29.36
C ASP A 113 0.54 -31.44 28.62
N LEU A 114 1.31 -31.28 27.53
CA LEU A 114 1.93 -32.40 26.83
C LEU A 114 2.98 -33.09 27.75
N ASP A 115 3.19 -34.37 27.56
CA ASP A 115 4.29 -35.07 28.21
C ASP A 115 5.67 -34.54 27.79
N LYS A 116 6.70 -34.71 28.61
CA LYS A 116 8.04 -34.20 28.38
C LYS A 116 8.70 -34.73 27.08
N PRO A 117 8.52 -36.01 26.69
CA PRO A 117 8.98 -36.50 25.38
C PRO A 117 8.33 -35.76 24.21
N MET A 118 7.02 -35.55 24.23
CA MET A 118 6.28 -34.88 23.18
C MET A 118 6.63 -33.39 23.09
N GLN A 119 6.77 -32.71 24.23
CA GLN A 119 7.27 -31.32 24.25
C GLN A 119 8.65 -31.19 23.58
N ARG A 120 9.59 -32.12 23.93
CA ARG A 120 10.93 -32.15 23.31
C ARG A 120 10.84 -32.42 21.81
N ARG A 121 10.03 -33.42 21.43
CA ARG A 121 9.82 -33.77 20.03
C ARG A 121 9.28 -32.58 19.20
N LEU A 122 8.29 -31.83 19.72
CA LEU A 122 7.72 -30.68 19.03
C LEU A 122 8.73 -29.55 18.91
N ARG A 123 9.46 -29.21 19.97
CA ARG A 123 10.51 -28.18 19.95
C ARG A 123 11.61 -28.47 18.92
N ALA A 124 11.95 -29.74 18.73
CA ALA A 124 13.00 -30.18 17.80
C ALA A 124 12.52 -30.27 16.34
N LYS A 125 11.20 -30.18 16.07
CA LYS A 125 10.71 -30.12 14.70
C LYS A 125 11.15 -28.81 14.06
N SER A 126 11.46 -28.85 12.75
CA SER A 126 11.91 -27.67 12.00
C SER A 126 10.93 -27.28 10.89
N LEU A 127 10.93 -26.00 10.59
CA LEU A 127 10.37 -25.44 9.35
C LEU A 127 11.52 -25.15 8.40
N LYS A 128 11.30 -25.46 7.12
CA LYS A 128 12.20 -24.99 6.06
C LYS A 128 11.93 -23.53 5.79
N ALA A 129 12.98 -22.74 5.81
CA ALA A 129 12.94 -21.32 5.46
C ALA A 129 13.83 -21.09 4.24
N ILE A 130 13.37 -20.28 3.29
CA ILE A 130 14.19 -19.66 2.26
C ILE A 130 14.37 -18.21 2.69
N CYS A 131 15.64 -17.85 2.95
CA CYS A 131 16.02 -16.49 3.32
C CYS A 131 16.54 -15.79 2.06
N LEU A 132 15.92 -14.68 1.70
CA LEU A 132 16.41 -13.81 0.64
C LEU A 132 17.48 -12.91 1.22
N ASP A 133 18.55 -12.76 0.46
CA ASP A 133 19.64 -11.87 0.80
C ASP A 133 19.22 -10.40 0.70
N ARG A 134 19.86 -9.54 1.48
CA ARG A 134 19.64 -8.10 1.54
C ARG A 134 19.75 -7.42 0.18
N ASP A 135 20.70 -7.82 -0.64
CA ASP A 135 20.94 -7.24 -1.98
C ASP A 135 19.77 -7.47 -2.95
N SER A 136 18.82 -8.33 -2.59
CA SER A 136 17.61 -8.61 -3.38
C SER A 136 16.42 -7.69 -3.08
N GLN A 137 16.60 -6.60 -2.34
CA GLN A 137 15.48 -5.73 -1.91
C GLN A 137 14.69 -5.11 -3.07
N GLU A 138 15.36 -4.73 -4.17
CA GLU A 138 14.66 -4.19 -5.35
C GLU A 138 13.70 -5.21 -5.98
N LEU A 139 14.03 -6.51 -5.90
CA LEU A 139 13.21 -7.61 -6.40
C LEU A 139 12.21 -8.13 -5.37
N LYS A 140 12.29 -7.66 -4.14
CA LYS A 140 11.46 -8.11 -3.01
C LYS A 140 9.96 -8.05 -3.33
N TYR A 141 9.52 -6.96 -3.99
CA TYR A 141 8.13 -6.82 -4.40
C TYR A 141 7.71 -7.90 -5.42
N GLU A 142 8.55 -8.14 -6.42
CA GLU A 142 8.26 -9.12 -7.47
C GLU A 142 8.23 -10.55 -6.91
N ILE A 143 9.18 -10.88 -6.04
CA ILE A 143 9.25 -12.17 -5.35
C ILE A 143 8.01 -12.37 -4.48
N PHE A 144 7.67 -11.36 -3.66
CA PHE A 144 6.50 -11.39 -2.80
C PHE A 144 5.21 -11.58 -3.59
N SER A 145 5.09 -10.84 -4.71
CA SER A 145 3.94 -10.91 -5.60
C SER A 145 3.79 -12.31 -6.26
N ARG A 146 4.92 -12.94 -6.62
CA ARG A 146 4.94 -14.28 -7.23
C ARG A 146 4.71 -15.40 -6.23
N LEU A 147 5.27 -15.31 -5.02
CA LEU A 147 5.10 -16.31 -3.98
C LEU A 147 3.68 -16.31 -3.42
N ASN A 148 2.99 -15.18 -3.46
CA ASN A 148 1.64 -15.02 -2.93
C ASN A 148 0.53 -15.52 -3.88
N LEU A 149 0.82 -16.52 -4.70
CA LEU A 149 -0.12 -17.17 -5.62
C LEU A 149 -1.07 -18.17 -4.91
N GLY A 150 -1.06 -18.20 -3.56
CA GLY A 150 -1.91 -19.08 -2.75
C GLY A 150 -3.41 -18.74 -2.83
N ALA A 151 -4.24 -19.50 -2.11
CA ALA A 151 -5.71 -19.48 -2.18
C ALA A 151 -6.37 -18.11 -1.97
N VAL A 152 -5.70 -17.14 -1.34
CA VAL A 152 -6.16 -15.76 -1.19
C VAL A 152 -5.02 -14.81 -1.55
N LYS A 153 -5.01 -14.37 -2.81
CA LYS A 153 -4.02 -13.44 -3.34
C LYS A 153 -4.07 -12.10 -2.58
N LEU A 154 -2.92 -11.60 -2.13
CA LEU A 154 -2.80 -10.24 -1.61
C LEU A 154 -3.01 -9.22 -2.73
N LYS A 155 -3.63 -8.08 -2.38
CA LYS A 155 -3.68 -6.90 -3.26
C LYS A 155 -2.31 -6.21 -3.28
N ASP A 156 -2.05 -5.45 -4.32
CA ASP A 156 -0.77 -4.75 -4.50
C ASP A 156 -0.41 -3.85 -3.31
N GLN A 157 -1.40 -3.23 -2.67
CA GLN A 157 -1.15 -2.39 -1.49
C GLN A 157 -0.83 -3.21 -0.23
N GLU A 158 -1.46 -4.36 -0.04
CA GLU A 158 -1.10 -5.26 1.06
C GLU A 158 0.37 -5.71 0.92
N VAL A 159 0.81 -5.96 -0.32
CA VAL A 159 2.21 -6.29 -0.63
C VAL A 159 3.14 -5.10 -0.35
N ARG A 160 2.78 -3.87 -0.79
CA ARG A 160 3.57 -2.66 -0.52
C ARG A 160 3.76 -2.43 0.97
N ASN A 161 2.71 -2.58 1.75
CA ASN A 161 2.76 -2.39 3.20
C ASN A 161 3.69 -3.37 3.90
N CYS A 162 3.89 -4.56 3.33
CA CYS A 162 4.86 -5.53 3.86
C CYS A 162 6.30 -5.15 3.55
N ILE A 163 6.55 -4.56 2.39
CA ILE A 163 7.89 -4.36 1.83
C ILE A 163 8.45 -2.98 2.16
N PHE A 164 7.65 -1.94 1.93
CA PHE A 164 8.08 -0.55 2.11
C PHE A 164 7.70 -0.04 3.51
N ARG A 165 8.36 -0.60 4.53
CA ARG A 165 8.19 -0.14 5.92
C ARG A 165 8.91 1.18 6.12
N GLY A 166 8.34 2.06 6.93
CA GLY A 166 8.97 3.33 7.25
C GLY A 166 7.96 4.43 7.58
N SER A 167 8.45 5.64 7.76
CA SER A 167 7.68 6.82 8.16
C SER A 167 6.55 7.13 7.18
N PHE A 168 6.83 7.07 5.88
CA PHE A 168 5.83 7.32 4.84
C PHE A 168 4.67 6.31 4.87
N ASN A 169 4.97 5.01 4.96
CA ASN A 169 3.93 3.97 5.03
C ASN A 169 3.08 4.10 6.30
N SER A 170 3.72 4.46 7.43
CA SER A 170 3.03 4.72 8.69
C SER A 170 2.08 5.93 8.58
N MET A 171 2.47 6.97 7.85
CA MET A 171 1.62 8.12 7.54
C MET A 171 0.39 7.72 6.72
N LEU A 172 0.55 6.91 5.65
CA LEU A 172 -0.58 6.45 4.84
C LEU A 172 -1.66 5.78 5.70
N ARG A 173 -1.24 4.91 6.62
CA ARG A 173 -2.13 4.22 7.56
C ARG A 173 -2.78 5.19 8.53
N ARG A 174 -1.99 6.06 9.15
CA ARG A 174 -2.52 7.05 10.09
C ARG A 174 -3.59 7.91 9.45
N ILE A 175 -3.40 8.36 8.20
CA ILE A 175 -4.43 9.09 7.46
C ILE A 175 -5.67 8.21 7.23
N ALA A 176 -5.47 6.99 6.73
CA ALA A 176 -6.58 6.07 6.43
C ALA A 176 -7.44 5.76 7.68
N ASP A 177 -6.81 5.62 8.84
CA ASP A 177 -7.47 5.28 10.10
C ASP A 177 -8.12 6.48 10.79
N THR A 178 -7.53 7.67 10.68
CA THR A 178 -7.91 8.81 11.54
C THR A 178 -8.62 9.94 10.80
N ASP A 179 -8.52 10.03 9.47
CA ASP A 179 -9.09 11.17 8.73
C ASP A 179 -10.57 10.98 8.40
N GLU A 180 -11.42 11.73 9.06
CA GLU A 180 -12.88 11.66 8.86
C GLU A 180 -13.33 12.19 7.49
N ASN A 181 -12.56 13.09 6.84
CA ASN A 181 -12.88 13.55 5.49
C ASN A 181 -12.57 12.45 4.47
N VAL A 182 -11.47 11.71 4.67
CA VAL A 182 -11.13 10.53 3.85
C VAL A 182 -12.24 9.47 3.95
N LYS A 183 -12.67 9.14 5.17
CA LYS A 183 -13.76 8.18 5.38
C LYS A 183 -15.06 8.61 4.71
N ALA A 184 -15.42 9.88 4.85
CA ALA A 184 -16.63 10.43 4.25
C ALA A 184 -16.59 10.45 2.72
N LEU A 185 -15.46 10.86 2.12
CA LEU A 185 -15.28 10.97 0.68
C LEU A 185 -15.09 9.62 -0.02
N PHE A 186 -14.60 8.61 0.69
CA PHE A 186 -14.45 7.25 0.14
C PHE A 186 -15.69 6.39 0.36
N HIS A 187 -16.71 6.90 1.05
CA HIS A 187 -17.90 6.17 1.50
C HIS A 187 -17.45 4.89 2.19
N TYR A 188 -16.95 5.06 3.41
CA TYR A 188 -16.38 3.99 4.21
C TYR A 188 -17.28 2.74 4.20
N THR A 189 -16.74 1.65 3.78
CA THR A 189 -17.36 0.33 3.90
C THR A 189 -16.46 -0.64 4.65
N ASP A 190 -15.28 -0.91 4.13
CA ASP A 190 -14.31 -1.81 4.73
C ASP A 190 -12.92 -1.55 4.13
N ASN A 191 -11.94 -1.27 4.97
CA ASN A 191 -10.54 -1.09 4.57
C ASN A 191 -9.66 -2.31 4.86
N SER A 192 -10.26 -3.49 5.08
CA SER A 192 -9.53 -4.73 5.39
C SER A 192 -8.50 -5.13 4.33
N ARG A 193 -8.63 -4.61 3.10
CA ARG A 193 -7.73 -4.82 1.97
C ARG A 193 -6.81 -3.64 1.67
N MET A 194 -6.70 -2.68 2.58
CA MET A 194 -5.82 -1.51 2.51
C MET A 194 -6.04 -0.64 1.25
N GLU A 195 -7.30 -0.52 0.84
CA GLU A 195 -7.66 0.27 -0.35
C GLU A 195 -7.52 1.77 -0.11
N PHE A 196 -7.68 2.23 1.14
CA PHE A 196 -7.55 3.65 1.47
C PHE A 196 -6.10 4.09 1.36
N GLU A 197 -5.18 3.30 1.89
CA GLU A 197 -3.74 3.56 1.78
C GLU A 197 -3.29 3.60 0.32
N GLU A 198 -3.83 2.73 -0.56
CA GLU A 198 -3.54 2.78 -1.98
C GLU A 198 -4.03 4.08 -2.62
N ARG A 199 -5.23 4.53 -2.27
CA ARG A 199 -5.81 5.79 -2.78
C ARG A 199 -4.97 6.99 -2.33
N ILE A 200 -4.55 7.03 -1.06
CA ILE A 200 -3.69 8.08 -0.52
C ILE A 200 -2.33 8.07 -1.23
N LEU A 201 -1.71 6.90 -1.38
CA LEU A 201 -0.45 6.74 -2.11
C LEU A 201 -0.57 7.24 -3.56
N ARG A 202 -1.68 6.97 -4.25
CA ARG A 202 -1.91 7.44 -5.62
C ARG A 202 -1.84 8.97 -5.71
N PHE A 203 -2.37 9.70 -4.74
CA PHE A 203 -2.25 11.16 -4.71
C PHE A 203 -0.79 11.60 -4.78
N PHE A 204 0.06 11.06 -3.93
CA PHE A 204 1.47 11.46 -3.90
C PHE A 204 2.23 11.00 -5.14
N ALA A 205 2.08 9.73 -5.52
CA ALA A 205 2.82 9.12 -6.62
C ALA A 205 2.44 9.66 -8.01
N MET A 206 1.23 10.21 -8.16
CA MET A 206 0.72 10.68 -9.43
C MET A 206 0.79 12.20 -9.62
N ARG A 207 1.37 12.94 -8.67
CA ARG A 207 1.50 14.41 -8.77
C ARG A 207 2.30 14.84 -10.00
N ASP A 208 3.31 14.07 -10.38
CA ASP A 208 4.05 14.27 -11.62
C ASP A 208 3.40 13.51 -12.81
N PHE A 209 2.12 13.79 -13.03
CA PHE A 209 1.32 13.08 -14.04
C PHE A 209 1.77 13.29 -15.47
N TYR A 210 2.57 14.32 -15.75
CA TYR A 210 3.15 14.55 -17.06
C TYR A 210 4.25 13.54 -17.40
N HIS A 211 5.02 13.09 -16.40
CA HIS A 211 6.16 12.20 -16.56
C HIS A 211 5.87 10.74 -16.17
N ILE A 212 4.60 10.38 -15.99
CA ILE A 212 4.23 8.99 -15.73
C ILE A 212 4.69 8.12 -16.90
N SER A 213 5.72 7.31 -16.65
CA SER A 213 6.22 6.29 -17.55
C SER A 213 5.97 4.90 -16.95
N GLY A 214 5.49 3.95 -17.76
CA GLY A 214 5.24 2.59 -17.28
C GLY A 214 3.88 2.40 -16.62
N THR A 215 3.82 1.49 -15.66
CA THR A 215 2.57 1.12 -14.97
C THR A 215 2.41 1.91 -13.67
N PHE A 216 1.17 2.15 -13.26
CA PHE A 216 0.85 2.73 -11.95
C PHE A 216 1.51 1.98 -10.78
N LYS A 217 1.57 0.65 -10.90
CA LYS A 217 2.25 -0.21 -9.93
C LYS A 217 3.70 0.21 -9.72
N ASN A 218 4.44 0.37 -10.82
CA ASN A 218 5.86 0.76 -10.76
C ASN A 218 6.04 2.18 -10.22
N THR A 219 5.22 3.13 -10.67
CA THR A 219 5.26 4.52 -10.18
C THR A 219 5.04 4.59 -8.67
N MET A 220 4.03 3.87 -8.15
CA MET A 220 3.75 3.81 -6.71
C MET A 220 4.87 3.11 -5.93
N ASN A 221 5.44 2.03 -6.47
CA ASN A 221 6.57 1.34 -5.82
C ASN A 221 7.81 2.23 -5.73
N GLN A 222 8.18 2.88 -6.84
CA GLN A 222 9.31 3.83 -6.87
C GLN A 222 9.11 5.00 -5.89
N PHE A 223 7.88 5.51 -5.80
CA PHE A 223 7.56 6.56 -4.85
C PHE A 223 7.74 6.08 -3.40
N MET A 224 7.23 4.90 -3.06
CA MET A 224 7.41 4.32 -1.73
C MET A 224 8.87 4.05 -1.40
N THR A 225 9.66 3.52 -2.35
CA THR A 225 11.11 3.32 -2.15
C THR A 225 11.83 4.64 -1.84
N LYS A 226 11.52 5.69 -2.63
CA LYS A 226 12.16 7.00 -2.48
C LYS A 226 11.84 7.66 -1.14
N HIS A 227 10.61 7.55 -0.69
CA HIS A 227 10.08 8.25 0.49
C HIS A 227 9.96 7.35 1.73
N GLN A 228 10.54 6.15 1.69
CA GLN A 228 10.42 5.15 2.75
C GLN A 228 10.84 5.68 4.12
N ASN A 229 11.93 6.45 4.15
CA ASN A 229 12.59 6.93 5.35
C ASN A 229 12.70 8.46 5.39
N ASP A 230 11.71 9.16 4.83
CA ASP A 230 11.65 10.62 4.94
C ASP A 230 11.61 11.05 6.41
N SER A 231 12.13 12.24 6.67
CA SER A 231 12.15 12.84 8.01
C SER A 231 10.73 13.12 8.54
N ASP A 232 10.59 13.21 9.85
CA ASP A 232 9.31 13.52 10.48
C ASP A 232 8.70 14.84 9.98
N ASP A 233 9.53 15.85 9.69
CA ASP A 233 9.08 17.14 9.15
C ASP A 233 8.51 16.99 7.73
N GLU A 234 9.20 16.28 6.85
CA GLU A 234 8.71 16.00 5.49
C GLU A 234 7.39 15.21 5.52
N ILE A 235 7.30 14.19 6.35
CA ILE A 235 6.09 13.40 6.56
C ILE A 235 4.94 14.25 7.09
N TYR A 236 5.21 15.15 8.04
CA TYR A 236 4.21 16.07 8.59
C TYR A 236 3.68 17.03 7.53
N GLU A 237 4.55 17.59 6.69
CA GLU A 237 4.15 18.46 5.57
C GLU A 237 3.28 17.70 4.55
N MET A 238 3.69 16.50 4.16
CA MET A 238 2.92 15.66 3.25
C MET A 238 1.52 15.34 3.80
N GLU A 239 1.45 14.95 5.07
CA GLU A 239 0.18 14.64 5.72
C GLU A 239 -0.76 15.84 5.77
N ASN A 240 -0.25 17.00 6.19
CA ASN A 240 -1.04 18.23 6.27
C ASN A 240 -1.54 18.67 4.87
N GLN A 241 -0.69 18.54 3.86
CA GLN A 241 -1.08 18.86 2.49
C GLN A 241 -2.22 17.97 2.03
N TYR A 242 -2.11 16.65 2.21
CA TYR A 242 -3.16 15.72 1.82
C TYR A 242 -4.48 16.00 2.55
N ARG A 243 -4.42 16.15 3.88
CA ARG A 243 -5.61 16.46 4.69
C ARG A 243 -6.28 17.76 4.28
N SER A 244 -5.49 18.80 3.99
CA SER A 244 -6.01 20.08 3.51
C SER A 244 -6.70 19.94 2.15
N VAL A 245 -6.14 19.16 1.23
CA VAL A 245 -6.75 18.90 -0.08
C VAL A 245 -8.08 18.16 0.07
N MET A 246 -8.13 17.10 0.88
CA MET A 246 -9.36 16.32 1.10
C MET A 246 -10.45 17.16 1.78
N ASP A 247 -10.08 17.97 2.75
CA ASP A 247 -10.99 18.93 3.37
C ASP A 247 -11.55 19.94 2.36
N THR A 248 -10.70 20.48 1.49
CA THR A 248 -11.12 21.43 0.45
C THR A 248 -12.06 20.77 -0.56
N ILE A 249 -11.75 19.56 -1.01
CA ILE A 249 -12.61 18.80 -1.92
C ILE A 249 -14.00 18.58 -1.31
N LYS A 250 -14.05 18.18 -0.03
CA LYS A 250 -15.31 17.97 0.66
C LYS A 250 -16.13 19.25 0.77
N GLN A 251 -15.49 20.39 1.04
CA GLN A 251 -16.16 21.69 1.12
C GLN A 251 -16.68 22.16 -0.25
N VAL A 252 -15.90 21.97 -1.33
CA VAL A 252 -16.24 22.42 -2.67
C VAL A 252 -17.22 21.47 -3.36
N LEU A 253 -16.95 20.16 -3.36
CA LEU A 253 -17.68 19.15 -4.15
C LEU A 253 -18.64 18.28 -3.33
N GLY A 254 -18.53 18.29 -2.01
CA GLY A 254 -19.31 17.41 -1.13
C GLY A 254 -18.80 15.97 -1.12
N CYS A 255 -19.53 15.08 -0.43
CA CYS A 255 -19.11 13.68 -0.26
C CYS A 255 -19.16 12.87 -1.57
N GLU A 256 -19.92 13.30 -2.56
CA GLU A 256 -20.07 12.64 -3.86
C GLU A 256 -18.95 12.99 -4.88
N ALA A 257 -17.90 13.67 -4.42
CA ALA A 257 -16.81 14.15 -5.28
C ALA A 257 -16.25 13.07 -6.21
N PHE A 258 -16.06 11.85 -5.74
CA PHE A 258 -15.40 10.75 -6.45
C PHE A 258 -16.36 9.73 -7.07
N PHE A 259 -17.64 10.07 -7.12
CA PHE A 259 -18.70 9.19 -7.64
C PHE A 259 -19.35 9.79 -8.89
N PHE A 260 -20.01 8.94 -9.66
CA PHE A 260 -20.92 9.37 -10.73
C PHE A 260 -22.36 9.31 -10.25
N HIS A 261 -23.24 10.15 -10.80
CA HIS A 261 -24.68 10.06 -10.61
C HIS A 261 -25.29 9.07 -11.62
N GLY A 262 -26.26 8.25 -11.20
CA GLY A 262 -26.98 7.27 -12.04
C GLY A 262 -26.78 5.81 -11.63
N GLU A 263 -27.20 4.85 -12.44
CA GLU A 263 -27.25 3.40 -12.11
C GLU A 263 -25.89 2.77 -11.72
N ARG A 264 -24.76 3.41 -12.05
CA ARG A 264 -23.40 2.99 -11.65
C ARG A 264 -22.81 3.86 -10.53
N ALA A 265 -23.60 4.74 -9.97
CA ALA A 265 -23.21 5.84 -9.08
C ALA A 265 -22.76 5.43 -7.68
N SER A 266 -22.98 4.20 -7.27
CA SER A 266 -22.74 3.78 -5.89
C SER A 266 -21.29 3.36 -5.58
N LYS A 267 -20.38 3.42 -6.54
CA LYS A 267 -19.00 2.95 -6.34
C LYS A 267 -17.99 4.06 -6.55
N PHE A 268 -17.04 4.14 -5.62
CA PHE A 268 -15.85 4.97 -5.75
C PHE A 268 -15.12 4.67 -7.07
N ASN A 269 -14.77 5.74 -7.81
CA ASN A 269 -14.01 5.60 -9.05
C ASN A 269 -12.60 6.21 -8.89
N GLY A 270 -11.57 5.35 -8.92
CA GLY A 270 -10.18 5.77 -8.74
C GLY A 270 -9.67 6.72 -9.82
N ALA A 271 -10.21 6.66 -11.05
CA ALA A 271 -9.82 7.58 -12.12
C ALA A 271 -10.47 8.97 -11.96
N VAL A 272 -11.70 9.02 -11.43
CA VAL A 272 -12.33 10.28 -11.02
C VAL A 272 -11.56 10.88 -9.85
N TYR A 273 -11.19 10.07 -8.85
CA TYR A 273 -10.38 10.52 -7.72
C TYR A 273 -9.08 11.19 -8.19
N ASP A 274 -8.27 10.52 -9.02
CA ASP A 274 -7.02 11.08 -9.53
C ASP A 274 -7.26 12.42 -10.27
N SER A 275 -8.33 12.49 -11.08
CA SER A 275 -8.63 13.67 -11.88
C SER A 275 -9.04 14.88 -11.05
N ILE A 276 -9.45 14.69 -9.82
CA ILE A 276 -9.90 15.76 -8.91
C ILE A 276 -8.83 16.08 -7.87
N VAL A 277 -8.29 15.06 -7.19
CA VAL A 277 -7.40 15.29 -6.05
C VAL A 277 -6.07 15.95 -6.47
N ILE A 278 -5.54 15.62 -7.66
CA ILE A 278 -4.31 16.20 -8.17
C ILE A 278 -4.51 17.68 -8.51
N PRO A 279 -5.49 18.10 -9.35
CA PRO A 279 -5.75 19.52 -9.59
C PRO A 279 -6.00 20.32 -8.31
N PHE A 280 -6.80 19.81 -7.37
CA PHE A 280 -7.06 20.52 -6.12
C PHE A 280 -5.80 20.76 -5.28
N SER A 281 -4.75 19.98 -5.46
CA SER A 281 -3.46 20.21 -4.81
C SER A 281 -2.60 21.29 -5.45
N LEU A 282 -2.94 21.73 -6.67
CA LEU A 282 -2.17 22.70 -7.46
C LEU A 282 -2.63 24.15 -7.25
N PHE A 283 -3.84 24.35 -6.70
CA PHE A 283 -4.41 25.68 -6.53
C PHE A 283 -4.53 26.04 -5.04
N PRO A 284 -4.44 27.34 -4.69
CA PRO A 284 -4.62 27.80 -3.32
C PRO A 284 -6.01 27.45 -2.79
N LYS A 285 -6.07 26.89 -1.57
CA LYS A 285 -7.34 26.55 -0.90
C LYS A 285 -8.31 27.72 -0.89
N ARG A 286 -7.83 28.93 -0.59
CA ARG A 286 -8.65 30.15 -0.54
C ARG A 286 -9.36 30.38 -1.87
N SER A 287 -8.65 30.31 -2.99
CA SER A 287 -9.23 30.56 -4.34
C SER A 287 -10.24 29.48 -4.71
N LEU A 288 -9.95 28.20 -4.39
CA LEU A 288 -10.89 27.09 -4.62
C LEU A 288 -12.20 27.29 -3.85
N LEU A 289 -12.12 27.70 -2.58
CA LEU A 289 -13.31 27.96 -1.76
C LEU A 289 -14.09 29.20 -2.21
N GLN A 290 -13.41 30.25 -2.64
CA GLN A 290 -14.03 31.48 -3.12
C GLN A 290 -14.86 31.25 -4.39
N HIS A 291 -14.44 30.31 -5.25
CA HIS A 291 -15.12 29.96 -6.50
C HIS A 291 -15.82 28.58 -6.44
N ALA A 292 -16.13 28.10 -5.25
CA ALA A 292 -16.61 26.74 -5.01
C ALA A 292 -17.80 26.32 -5.88
N ASP A 293 -18.83 27.18 -5.99
CA ASP A 293 -20.05 26.85 -6.74
C ASP A 293 -19.76 26.67 -8.23
N LYS A 294 -19.01 27.62 -8.84
CA LYS A 294 -18.63 27.54 -10.26
C LYS A 294 -17.77 26.29 -10.56
N ILE A 295 -16.82 26.00 -9.69
CA ILE A 295 -15.96 24.81 -9.82
C ILE A 295 -16.79 23.54 -9.70
N ARG A 296 -17.69 23.47 -8.72
CA ARG A 296 -18.60 22.35 -8.52
C ARG A 296 -19.45 22.10 -9.75
N ASP A 297 -20.16 23.14 -10.24
CA ASP A 297 -21.04 23.05 -11.39
C ASP A 297 -20.26 22.61 -12.64
N GLY A 298 -19.07 23.17 -12.87
CA GLY A 298 -18.22 22.80 -13.97
C GLY A 298 -17.76 21.34 -13.93
N ILE A 299 -17.33 20.85 -12.78
CA ILE A 299 -16.87 19.45 -12.60
C ILE A 299 -18.05 18.48 -12.75
N PHE A 300 -19.21 18.77 -12.16
CA PHE A 300 -20.38 17.90 -12.29
C PHE A 300 -20.91 17.89 -13.71
N ASN A 301 -21.00 19.04 -14.36
CA ASN A 301 -21.37 19.09 -15.78
C ASN A 301 -20.41 18.30 -16.68
N MET A 302 -19.10 18.38 -16.43
CA MET A 302 -18.11 17.55 -17.14
C MET A 302 -18.34 16.05 -16.90
N LYS A 303 -18.56 15.62 -15.66
CA LYS A 303 -18.88 14.22 -15.34
C LYS A 303 -20.10 13.71 -16.09
N GLU A 304 -21.12 14.52 -16.24
CA GLU A 304 -22.39 14.15 -16.85
C GLU A 304 -22.35 14.20 -18.38
N ASN A 305 -21.75 15.22 -18.96
CA ASN A 305 -21.92 15.58 -20.35
C ASN A 305 -20.68 15.40 -21.22
N ASP A 306 -19.46 15.32 -20.64
CA ASP A 306 -18.24 15.13 -21.42
C ASP A 306 -17.99 13.63 -21.71
N ALA A 307 -18.30 13.22 -22.94
CA ALA A 307 -18.14 11.83 -23.40
C ALA A 307 -16.67 11.36 -23.36
N GLU A 308 -15.71 12.22 -23.69
CA GLU A 308 -14.28 11.90 -23.66
C GLU A 308 -13.80 11.71 -22.21
N TYR A 309 -14.22 12.58 -21.29
CA TYR A 309 -13.92 12.41 -19.88
C TYR A 309 -14.46 11.07 -19.35
N ARG A 310 -15.72 10.76 -19.65
CA ARG A 310 -16.35 9.50 -19.25
C ARG A 310 -15.60 8.29 -19.80
N GLU A 311 -15.18 8.33 -21.06
CA GLU A 311 -14.34 7.27 -21.63
C GLU A 311 -13.01 7.13 -20.88
N ASN A 312 -12.33 8.25 -20.57
CA ASN A 312 -11.03 8.28 -19.92
C ASN A 312 -11.06 7.77 -18.45
N VAL A 313 -12.23 7.74 -17.80
CA VAL A 313 -12.38 7.24 -16.42
C VAL A 313 -12.96 5.82 -16.33
N TYR A 314 -13.41 5.25 -17.46
CA TYR A 314 -13.94 3.88 -17.47
C TYR A 314 -13.09 2.89 -18.28
N VAL A 315 -12.40 3.33 -19.32
CA VAL A 315 -11.67 2.45 -20.24
C VAL A 315 -10.19 2.78 -20.19
N GLY A 316 -9.32 1.77 -20.03
CA GLY A 316 -7.87 1.95 -20.08
C GLY A 316 -7.35 3.03 -19.13
N THR A 317 -7.90 3.11 -17.93
CA THR A 317 -7.73 4.21 -16.96
C THR A 317 -6.27 4.47 -16.54
N ASN A 318 -5.40 3.48 -16.75
CA ASN A 318 -3.98 3.55 -16.39
C ASN A 318 -3.07 4.03 -17.54
N ALA A 319 -3.62 4.25 -18.75
CA ALA A 319 -2.84 4.77 -19.86
C ALA A 319 -2.46 6.24 -19.61
N GLY A 320 -1.17 6.58 -19.67
CA GLY A 320 -0.66 7.92 -19.35
C GLY A 320 -1.36 9.06 -20.11
N ARG A 321 -1.72 8.85 -21.40
CA ARG A 321 -2.50 9.82 -22.19
C ARG A 321 -3.87 10.09 -21.55
N ARG A 322 -4.59 9.05 -21.10
CA ARG A 322 -5.91 9.18 -20.47
C ARG A 322 -5.82 9.83 -19.10
N VAL A 323 -4.76 9.51 -18.33
CA VAL A 323 -4.48 10.17 -17.05
C VAL A 323 -4.29 11.65 -17.24
N ARG A 324 -3.42 12.05 -18.17
CA ARG A 324 -3.18 13.47 -18.48
C ARG A 324 -4.45 14.17 -18.94
N SER A 325 -5.19 13.58 -19.89
CA SER A 325 -6.42 14.20 -20.41
C SER A 325 -7.44 14.49 -19.31
N ARG A 326 -7.75 13.51 -18.45
CA ARG A 326 -8.77 13.71 -17.40
C ARG A 326 -8.34 14.70 -16.31
N ILE A 327 -7.04 14.76 -15.97
CA ILE A 327 -6.50 15.73 -15.00
C ILE A 327 -6.53 17.14 -15.62
N THR A 328 -6.07 17.29 -16.86
CA THR A 328 -6.05 18.59 -17.56
C THR A 328 -7.44 19.17 -17.72
N LYS A 329 -8.47 18.34 -17.98
CA LYS A 329 -9.87 18.82 -18.06
C LYS A 329 -10.32 19.49 -16.75
N VAL A 330 -10.00 18.91 -15.59
CA VAL A 330 -10.32 19.53 -14.29
C VAL A 330 -9.49 20.79 -14.04
N ILE A 331 -8.19 20.77 -14.39
CA ILE A 331 -7.34 21.97 -14.32
C ILE A 331 -7.96 23.11 -15.13
N ASN A 332 -8.40 22.85 -16.37
CA ASN A 332 -8.99 23.86 -17.23
C ASN A 332 -10.30 24.42 -16.64
N ILE A 333 -11.14 23.60 -16.01
CA ILE A 333 -12.34 24.08 -15.32
C ILE A 333 -11.96 25.02 -14.18
N ILE A 334 -11.02 24.62 -13.32
CA ILE A 334 -10.58 25.42 -12.18
C ILE A 334 -9.96 26.74 -12.67
N THR A 335 -9.06 26.69 -13.66
CA THR A 335 -8.41 27.88 -14.24
C THR A 335 -9.42 28.83 -14.89
N GLY A 336 -10.48 28.30 -15.52
CA GLY A 336 -11.55 29.12 -16.08
C GLY A 336 -12.45 29.80 -15.04
N CYS A 337 -12.43 29.33 -13.78
CA CYS A 337 -13.20 29.90 -12.68
C CYS A 337 -12.43 30.91 -11.83
N ILE A 338 -11.11 30.79 -11.77
CA ILE A 338 -10.23 31.58 -10.88
C ILE A 338 -9.55 32.67 -11.71
N ASP A 339 -9.52 33.91 -11.22
CA ASP A 339 -8.78 34.98 -11.86
C ASP A 339 -7.26 34.64 -11.86
N PRO A 340 -6.55 34.83 -13.01
CA PRO A 340 -5.10 34.60 -13.07
C PRO A 340 -4.31 35.31 -11.97
N CYS A 341 -4.75 36.50 -11.55
CA CYS A 341 -4.12 37.23 -10.44
C CYS A 341 -4.24 36.53 -9.07
N GLU A 342 -5.23 35.67 -8.89
CA GLU A 342 -5.42 34.90 -7.64
C GLU A 342 -4.57 33.63 -7.60
N ILE A 343 -4.04 33.20 -8.76
CA ILE A 343 -3.19 32.00 -8.89
C ILE A 343 -1.72 32.36 -8.59
N ASP A 344 -1.37 33.65 -8.66
CA ASP A 344 0.01 34.13 -8.47
C ASP A 344 0.38 34.10 -6.99
N MET A 345 0.65 32.89 -6.46
CA MET A 345 1.31 32.69 -5.19
C MET A 345 2.72 33.27 -5.23
N PRO A 346 3.29 33.75 -4.11
CA PRO A 346 4.69 34.12 -4.08
C PRO A 346 5.51 32.94 -4.61
N ARG A 347 6.19 33.20 -5.72
CA ARG A 347 6.87 32.18 -6.53
C ARG A 347 7.94 31.50 -5.70
N THR A 348 7.76 30.22 -5.42
CA THR A 348 8.68 29.41 -4.62
C THR A 348 9.93 28.99 -5.41
N PHE A 349 10.02 29.29 -6.70
CA PHE A 349 11.19 29.00 -7.52
C PHE A 349 12.08 30.26 -7.59
N ASP A 350 13.36 30.06 -7.31
CA ASP A 350 14.34 31.13 -7.55
C ASP A 350 14.49 31.42 -9.06
N GLU A 351 15.10 32.54 -9.39
CA GLU A 351 15.20 32.99 -10.78
C GLU A 351 16.03 32.02 -11.64
N SER A 352 16.99 31.30 -11.06
CA SER A 352 17.83 30.34 -11.76
C SER A 352 17.04 29.11 -12.20
N ILE A 353 16.20 28.59 -11.35
CA ILE A 353 15.29 27.45 -11.65
C ILE A 353 14.25 27.87 -12.70
N ARG A 354 13.75 29.10 -12.62
CA ARG A 354 12.81 29.64 -13.61
C ARG A 354 13.43 29.75 -14.99
N GLN A 355 14.65 30.25 -15.09
CA GLN A 355 15.39 30.34 -16.34
C GLN A 355 15.70 28.95 -16.92
N GLU A 356 16.08 28.01 -16.09
CA GLU A 356 16.32 26.62 -16.52
C GLU A 356 15.05 25.96 -17.07
N LEU A 357 13.91 26.13 -16.39
CA LEU A 357 12.61 25.61 -16.84
C LEU A 357 12.16 26.29 -18.15
N PHE A 358 12.38 27.60 -18.30
CA PHE A 358 12.07 28.33 -19.51
C PHE A 358 12.95 27.91 -20.71
N HIS A 359 14.23 27.61 -20.46
CA HIS A 359 15.13 27.09 -21.49
C HIS A 359 14.78 25.66 -21.93
N ARG A 360 14.26 24.85 -21.04
CA ARG A 360 13.82 23.46 -21.35
C ARG A 360 12.46 23.42 -22.05
N ASN A 361 11.56 24.30 -21.66
CA ASN A 361 10.19 24.41 -22.22
C ASN A 361 9.79 25.87 -22.34
N PRO A 362 10.10 26.52 -23.48
CA PRO A 362 9.80 27.93 -23.68
C PRO A 362 8.30 28.25 -23.82
N VAL A 363 7.47 27.20 -23.86
CA VAL A 363 6.01 27.31 -23.95
C VAL A 363 5.41 26.77 -22.65
N CYS A 364 4.53 27.55 -22.03
CA CYS A 364 3.84 27.10 -20.83
C CYS A 364 2.98 25.87 -21.13
N ALA A 365 3.25 24.76 -20.43
CA ALA A 365 2.51 23.50 -20.60
C ALA A 365 1.02 23.62 -20.22
N ILE A 366 0.63 24.67 -19.49
CA ILE A 366 -0.73 24.90 -19.01
C ILE A 366 -1.53 25.80 -19.96
N CYS A 367 -0.95 26.91 -20.41
CA CYS A 367 -1.68 27.89 -21.21
C CYS A 367 -1.20 28.00 -22.69
N GLY A 368 -0.11 27.35 -23.07
CA GLY A 368 0.40 27.32 -24.42
C GLY A 368 1.11 28.62 -24.91
N ASN A 369 1.38 29.58 -24.01
CA ASN A 369 2.11 30.81 -24.30
C ASN A 369 3.57 30.72 -23.91
#